data_2e0eb74fde1c4b91c5f67d8219d5f547
#
_entry.id   2e0eb74fde1c4b91c5f67d8219d5f547
#
_cell.length_a   1.000
_cell.length_b   1.000
_cell.length_c   1.000
_cell.angle_alpha   90.00
_cell.angle_beta   90.00
_cell.angle_gamma   90.00
#
_symmetry.space_group_name_H-M   'P 1'
#
loop_
_entity.id
_entity.type
_entity.pdbx_description
1 polymer ?
#
loop_
_entity_poly.entity_id
_entity_poly.type
_entity_poly.pdbx_seq_one_letter_code
_entity_poly.pdbx_strand_id
1 'polypeptide(L)'
;AAGFDFAVEVVFRPGVTDNVGRTACEAVDYLTGRPCAPGNGVYYSVQYLLKGQLSAADVEKVATGLLCNTLIQRYSILSAADFAAKGGFPAIVPKVSGETKAEVREIDLEVSDEELMRISKDGVLALTLDEMKIIQSHYRDVKVLAGRSTLGLGAKPTDVELECLAQTWSE
;
A
#
# COMPACT_ATOMS: atom_id res chain seq x y z
N ALA A 1 37.33 -7.93 15.48
CA ALA A 1 36.87 -7.06 14.39
C ALA A 1 35.71 -7.77 13.70
N ALA A 2 34.64 -7.04 13.37
CA ALA A 2 33.53 -7.57 12.57
C ALA A 2 34.07 -8.06 11.21
N GLY A 3 33.54 -9.16 10.71
CA GLY A 3 33.96 -9.72 9.42
C GLY A 3 33.46 -8.93 8.20
N PHE A 4 32.78 -7.79 8.42
CA PHE A 4 32.15 -6.92 7.43
C PHE A 4 32.31 -5.43 7.81
N ASP A 5 32.04 -4.54 6.89
CA ASP A 5 32.12 -3.08 7.08
C ASP A 5 30.73 -2.44 7.17
N PHE A 6 29.75 -2.97 6.44
CA PHE A 6 28.35 -2.55 6.50
C PHE A 6 27.41 -3.76 6.49
N ALA A 7 26.27 -3.60 7.13
CA ALA A 7 25.13 -4.52 7.06
C ALA A 7 23.93 -3.78 6.45
N VAL A 8 23.23 -4.43 5.54
CA VAL A 8 21.99 -3.95 4.94
C VAL A 8 20.89 -4.96 5.23
N GLU A 9 19.83 -4.54 5.91
CA GLU A 9 18.64 -5.36 6.08
C GLU A 9 17.55 -4.93 5.13
N VAL A 10 16.92 -5.89 4.45
CA VAL A 10 15.81 -5.68 3.53
C VAL A 10 14.59 -6.42 4.06
N VAL A 11 13.47 -5.71 4.21
CA VAL A 11 12.19 -6.24 4.72
C VAL A 11 11.04 -5.78 3.84
N PHE A 12 9.92 -6.48 3.85
CA PHE A 12 8.71 -6.03 3.17
C PHE A 12 8.12 -4.78 3.82
N ARG A 13 7.49 -3.94 2.99
CA ARG A 13 6.69 -2.81 3.49
C ARG A 13 5.42 -3.33 4.17
N PRO A 14 4.88 -2.59 5.16
CA PRO A 14 3.57 -2.90 5.72
C PRO A 14 2.51 -3.00 4.60
N GLY A 15 1.65 -4.02 4.68
CA GLY A 15 0.60 -4.28 3.69
C GLY A 15 1.05 -5.14 2.50
N VAL A 16 2.35 -5.38 2.31
CA VAL A 16 2.85 -6.32 1.30
C VAL A 16 2.82 -7.74 1.87
N THR A 17 2.35 -8.69 1.09
CA THR A 17 2.29 -10.09 1.49
C THR A 17 3.68 -10.70 1.61
N ASP A 18 4.04 -11.15 2.81
CA ASP A 18 5.26 -11.91 3.10
C ASP A 18 4.98 -13.41 2.94
N ASN A 19 5.16 -13.93 1.73
CA ASN A 19 4.91 -15.35 1.44
C ASN A 19 5.87 -16.28 2.17
N VAL A 20 7.13 -15.86 2.37
CA VAL A 20 8.15 -16.67 3.08
C VAL A 20 7.78 -16.75 4.55
N GLY A 21 7.48 -15.62 5.17
CA GLY A 21 7.04 -15.57 6.57
C GLY A 21 5.76 -16.36 6.81
N ARG A 22 4.77 -16.26 5.88
CA ARG A 22 3.54 -17.03 5.97
C ARG A 22 3.79 -18.54 5.91
N THR A 23 4.55 -19.01 4.93
CA THR A 23 4.87 -20.44 4.79
C THR A 23 5.67 -20.94 5.99
N ALA A 24 6.59 -20.12 6.51
CA ALA A 24 7.31 -20.47 7.72
C ALA A 24 6.38 -20.56 8.94
N CYS A 25 5.38 -19.68 9.06
CA CYS A 25 4.36 -19.76 10.11
C CYS A 25 3.55 -21.05 10.01
N GLU A 26 3.09 -21.42 8.83
CA GLU A 26 2.38 -22.68 8.57
C GLU A 26 3.24 -23.92 8.94
N ALA A 27 4.54 -23.87 8.64
CA ALA A 27 5.48 -24.93 9.01
C ALA A 27 5.66 -25.03 10.53
N VAL A 28 5.72 -23.90 11.23
CA VAL A 28 5.77 -23.88 12.72
C VAL A 28 4.51 -24.48 13.31
N ASP A 29 3.34 -24.14 12.78
CA ASP A 29 2.06 -24.69 13.21
C ASP A 29 2.02 -26.21 13.05
N TYR A 30 2.47 -26.70 11.89
CA TYR A 30 2.56 -28.13 11.62
C TYR A 30 3.50 -28.86 12.57
N LEU A 31 4.69 -28.32 12.79
CA LEU A 31 5.72 -28.95 13.64
C LEU A 31 5.36 -28.93 15.13
N THR A 32 4.67 -27.91 15.58
CA THR A 32 4.32 -27.73 17.00
C THR A 32 2.94 -28.29 17.36
N GLY A 33 2.12 -28.59 16.36
CA GLY A 33 0.72 -28.97 16.55
C GLY A 33 -0.15 -27.85 17.14
N ARG A 34 0.30 -26.60 17.06
CA ARG A 34 -0.37 -25.42 17.63
C ARG A 34 -0.58 -24.38 16.55
N PRO A 35 -1.83 -24.00 16.24
CA PRO A 35 -2.10 -22.95 15.29
C PRO A 35 -1.56 -21.60 15.80
N CYS A 36 -1.02 -20.81 14.91
CA CYS A 36 -0.55 -19.46 15.18
C CYS A 36 -1.72 -18.61 15.69
N ALA A 37 -1.63 -18.14 16.92
CA ALA A 37 -2.69 -17.33 17.50
C ALA A 37 -2.85 -16.00 16.71
N PRO A 38 -4.06 -15.41 16.66
CA PRO A 38 -4.26 -14.09 16.05
C PRO A 38 -3.28 -13.05 16.61
N GLY A 39 -2.59 -12.36 15.71
CA GLY A 39 -1.55 -11.37 16.05
C GLY A 39 -0.14 -11.92 16.19
N ASN A 40 0.05 -13.24 16.17
CA ASN A 40 1.36 -13.87 16.02
C ASN A 40 1.70 -14.05 14.55
N GLY A 41 2.98 -14.13 14.22
CA GLY A 41 3.43 -14.35 12.85
C GLY A 41 4.94 -14.55 12.76
N VAL A 42 5.36 -15.07 11.61
CA VAL A 42 6.76 -15.13 11.21
C VAL A 42 6.96 -14.08 10.13
N TYR A 43 8.02 -13.29 10.27
CA TYR A 43 8.35 -12.20 9.34
C TYR A 43 9.73 -12.46 8.76
N TYR A 44 9.82 -12.34 7.43
CA TYR A 44 11.04 -12.60 6.69
C TYR A 44 11.82 -11.31 6.46
N SER A 45 13.13 -11.37 6.73
CA SER A 45 14.08 -10.35 6.32
C SER A 45 15.33 -10.97 5.74
N VAL A 46 16.04 -10.21 4.91
CA VAL A 46 17.34 -10.58 4.36
C VAL A 46 18.37 -9.60 4.87
N GLN A 47 19.46 -10.12 5.45
CA GLN A 47 20.60 -9.30 5.86
C GLN A 47 21.79 -9.58 4.93
N TYR A 48 22.29 -8.54 4.29
CA TYR A 48 23.48 -8.55 3.46
C TYR A 48 24.64 -7.95 4.25
N LEU A 49 25.72 -8.66 4.37
CA LEU A 49 26.96 -8.21 5.01
C LEU A 49 27.97 -7.84 3.92
N LEU A 50 28.30 -6.56 3.84
CA LEU A 50 29.20 -6.00 2.83
C LEU A 50 30.57 -5.79 3.42
N LYS A 51 31.60 -6.24 2.69
CA LYS A 51 33.01 -6.04 3.05
C LYS A 51 33.75 -5.42 1.89
N GLY A 52 34.45 -4.33 2.12
CA GLY A 52 35.26 -3.64 1.13
C GLY A 52 35.37 -2.15 1.41
N GLN A 53 36.13 -1.44 0.59
CA GLN A 53 36.26 0.02 0.68
C GLN A 53 35.04 0.69 0.04
N LEU A 54 33.94 0.73 0.77
CA LEU A 54 32.68 1.32 0.35
C LEU A 54 32.40 2.57 1.21
N SER A 55 31.96 3.63 0.58
CA SER A 55 31.36 4.76 1.29
C SER A 55 29.89 4.47 1.63
N ALA A 56 29.34 5.22 2.58
CA ALA A 56 27.90 5.12 2.88
C ALA A 56 27.03 5.39 1.64
N ALA A 57 27.45 6.30 0.76
CA ALA A 57 26.77 6.59 -0.51
C ALA A 57 26.81 5.41 -1.51
N ASP A 58 27.91 4.65 -1.53
CA ASP A 58 28.02 3.45 -2.36
C ASP A 58 27.10 2.36 -1.84
N VAL A 59 27.03 2.17 -0.53
CA VAL A 59 26.13 1.19 0.10
C VAL A 59 24.66 1.54 -0.16
N GLU A 60 24.30 2.83 -0.11
CA GLU A 60 22.97 3.32 -0.45
C GLU A 60 22.59 3.01 -1.91
N LYS A 61 23.51 3.23 -2.85
CA LYS A 61 23.31 2.86 -4.27
C LYS A 61 23.15 1.36 -4.46
N VAL A 62 23.95 0.56 -3.76
CA VAL A 62 23.84 -0.91 -3.79
C VAL A 62 22.49 -1.36 -3.21
N ALA A 63 22.09 -0.79 -2.07
CA ALA A 63 20.81 -1.13 -1.44
C ALA A 63 19.64 -0.81 -2.36
N THR A 64 19.58 0.38 -2.95
CA THR A 64 18.45 0.82 -3.79
C THR A 64 18.48 0.25 -5.21
N GLY A 65 19.65 0.06 -5.79
CA GLY A 65 19.79 -0.38 -7.17
C GLY A 65 19.87 -1.90 -7.36
N LEU A 66 20.20 -2.66 -6.30
CA LEU A 66 20.46 -4.10 -6.42
C LEU A 66 19.71 -4.94 -5.37
N LEU A 67 19.74 -4.54 -4.08
CA LEU A 67 19.33 -5.42 -2.99
C LEU A 67 17.85 -5.29 -2.64
N CYS A 68 17.26 -4.12 -2.85
CA CYS A 68 15.91 -3.77 -2.39
C CYS A 68 15.02 -3.33 -3.56
N ASN A 69 13.87 -3.99 -3.72
CA ASN A 69 12.81 -3.44 -4.55
C ASN A 69 12.04 -2.39 -3.74
N THR A 70 12.36 -1.12 -3.92
CA THR A 70 11.82 -0.01 -3.13
C THR A 70 10.30 0.20 -3.26
N LEU A 71 9.65 -0.41 -4.25
CA LEU A 71 8.18 -0.39 -4.37
C LEU A 71 7.50 -1.22 -3.28
N ILE A 72 8.05 -2.41 -3.00
CA ILE A 72 7.44 -3.39 -2.07
C ILE A 72 8.29 -3.66 -0.82
N GLN A 73 9.54 -3.18 -0.80
CA GLN A 73 10.48 -3.38 0.29
C GLN A 73 11.02 -2.05 0.83
N ARG A 74 11.55 -2.10 2.01
CA ARG A 74 12.35 -1.06 2.65
C ARG A 74 13.66 -1.65 3.12
N TYR A 75 14.66 -0.82 3.27
CA TYR A 75 15.99 -1.23 3.74
C TYR A 75 16.44 -0.38 4.92
N SER A 76 17.39 -0.91 5.67
CA SER A 76 18.12 -0.22 6.72
C SER A 76 19.61 -0.53 6.58
N ILE A 77 20.46 0.47 6.79
CA ILE A 77 21.91 0.34 6.68
C ILE A 77 22.53 0.63 8.03
N LEU A 78 23.45 -0.22 8.47
CA LEU A 78 24.27 0.01 9.65
C LEU A 78 25.75 -0.20 9.28
N SER A 79 26.62 0.67 9.80
CA SER A 79 28.06 0.40 9.81
C SER A 79 28.36 -0.79 10.76
N ALA A 80 29.48 -1.44 10.58
CA ALA A 80 29.89 -2.52 11.50
C ALA A 80 29.99 -2.04 12.96
N ALA A 81 30.38 -0.80 13.18
CA ALA A 81 30.42 -0.18 14.50
C ALA A 81 29.01 0.00 15.09
N ASP A 82 28.08 0.58 14.30
CA ASP A 82 26.69 0.76 14.74
C ASP A 82 25.97 -0.58 14.95
N PHE A 83 26.23 -1.56 14.08
CA PHE A 83 25.68 -2.90 14.20
C PHE A 83 26.12 -3.55 15.53
N ALA A 84 27.39 -3.44 15.87
CA ALA A 84 27.92 -3.95 17.15
C ALA A 84 27.34 -3.19 18.35
N ALA A 85 27.28 -1.85 18.26
CA ALA A 85 26.77 -1.00 19.34
C ALA A 85 25.28 -1.21 19.62
N LYS A 86 24.48 -1.47 18.57
CA LYS A 86 23.03 -1.70 18.68
C LYS A 86 22.64 -3.16 18.90
N GLY A 87 23.59 -4.09 18.78
CA GLY A 87 23.33 -5.53 18.85
C GLY A 87 22.59 -6.07 17.62
N GLY A 88 22.75 -5.42 16.46
CA GLY A 88 22.11 -5.79 15.20
C GLY A 88 20.96 -4.85 14.79
N PHE A 89 20.15 -5.30 13.83
CA PHE A 89 18.92 -4.60 13.46
C PHE A 89 17.81 -4.88 14.48
N PRO A 90 16.94 -3.91 14.78
CA PRO A 90 15.80 -4.14 15.66
C PRO A 90 14.80 -5.10 15.00
N ALA A 91 14.20 -5.99 15.77
CA ALA A 91 13.11 -6.83 15.31
C ALA A 91 11.91 -5.92 14.93
N ILE A 92 11.46 -6.00 13.68
CA ILE A 92 10.37 -5.17 13.17
C ILE A 92 9.22 -6.07 12.75
N VAL A 93 8.07 -5.87 13.38
CA VAL A 93 6.80 -6.42 12.92
C VAL A 93 6.15 -5.40 11.98
N PRO A 94 6.02 -5.70 10.67
CA PRO A 94 5.37 -4.79 9.75
C PRO A 94 3.88 -4.72 10.07
N LYS A 95 3.43 -3.56 10.56
CA LYS A 95 2.00 -3.30 10.82
C LYS A 95 1.55 -2.18 9.92
N VAL A 96 0.39 -2.37 9.29
CA VAL A 96 -0.34 -1.28 8.68
C VAL A 96 -0.95 -0.49 9.83
N SER A 97 -0.43 0.72 10.07
CA SER A 97 -1.00 1.66 11.02
C SER A 97 -1.51 2.86 10.22
N GLY A 98 -2.78 3.14 10.34
CA GLY A 98 -3.41 4.32 9.76
C GLY A 98 -4.68 4.61 10.54
N GLU A 99 -5.00 5.87 10.74
CA GLU A 99 -6.35 6.22 11.15
C GLU A 99 -7.26 5.94 9.94
N THR A 100 -8.08 4.91 10.04
CA THR A 100 -9.16 4.65 9.07
C THR A 100 -10.32 5.61 9.34
N LYS A 101 -10.11 6.91 9.16
CA LYS A 101 -11.24 7.79 8.87
C LYS A 101 -11.53 7.59 7.39
N ALA A 102 -12.55 6.80 7.10
CA ALA A 102 -13.13 6.79 5.77
C ALA A 102 -13.72 8.19 5.55
N GLU A 103 -12.99 9.04 4.85
CA GLU A 103 -13.53 10.32 4.37
C GLU A 103 -14.26 10.02 3.05
N VAL A 104 -15.58 10.04 3.12
CA VAL A 104 -16.43 9.98 1.92
C VAL A 104 -16.65 11.41 1.45
N ARG A 105 -16.37 11.70 0.19
CA ARG A 105 -16.51 13.03 -0.42
C ARG A 105 -17.64 13.03 -1.43
N GLU A 106 -18.55 14.00 -1.32
CA GLU A 106 -19.52 14.26 -2.39
C GLU A 106 -18.84 14.97 -3.56
N ILE A 107 -19.09 14.49 -4.77
CA ILE A 107 -18.52 15.02 -6.00
C ILE A 107 -19.62 15.77 -6.77
N ASP A 108 -19.37 17.03 -7.10
CA ASP A 108 -20.29 17.80 -7.90
C ASP A 108 -20.12 17.48 -9.39
N LEU A 109 -21.14 16.92 -10.01
CA LEU A 109 -21.16 16.65 -11.43
C LEU A 109 -21.88 17.75 -12.24
N GLU A 110 -22.45 18.78 -11.59
CA GLU A 110 -23.09 19.93 -12.28
C GLU A 110 -22.02 20.94 -12.72
N VAL A 111 -21.15 20.50 -13.62
CA VAL A 111 -19.96 21.22 -14.06
C VAL A 111 -19.78 21.13 -15.58
N SER A 112 -18.81 21.87 -16.14
CA SER A 112 -18.50 21.83 -17.58
C SER A 112 -17.90 20.50 -18.03
N ASP A 113 -17.87 20.28 -19.34
CA ASP A 113 -17.28 19.09 -19.97
C ASP A 113 -15.79 18.93 -19.60
N GLU A 114 -15.05 20.03 -19.56
CA GLU A 114 -13.64 20.04 -19.19
C GLU A 114 -13.45 19.62 -17.72
N GLU A 115 -14.35 20.08 -16.86
CA GLU A 115 -14.30 19.75 -15.43
C GLU A 115 -14.71 18.30 -15.18
N LEU A 116 -15.70 17.76 -15.91
CA LEU A 116 -16.05 16.34 -15.87
C LEU A 116 -14.85 15.47 -16.23
N MET A 117 -14.11 15.85 -17.27
CA MET A 117 -12.89 15.14 -17.65
C MET A 117 -11.77 15.26 -16.60
N ARG A 118 -11.69 16.41 -15.91
CA ARG A 118 -10.75 16.59 -14.80
C ARG A 118 -11.11 15.68 -13.64
N ILE A 119 -12.38 15.59 -13.26
CA ILE A 119 -12.88 14.69 -12.21
C ILE A 119 -12.51 13.22 -12.55
N SER A 120 -12.77 12.79 -13.80
CA SER A 120 -12.40 11.45 -14.24
C SER A 120 -10.90 11.19 -14.15
N LYS A 121 -10.08 12.16 -14.57
CA LYS A 121 -8.62 12.03 -14.55
C LYS A 121 -8.05 12.04 -13.12
N ASP A 122 -8.45 13.01 -12.31
CA ASP A 122 -7.92 13.18 -10.95
C ASP A 122 -8.39 12.04 -10.01
N GLY A 123 -9.62 11.55 -10.24
CA GLY A 123 -10.16 10.37 -9.55
C GLY A 123 -9.65 9.04 -10.11
N VAL A 124 -8.82 9.05 -11.16
CA VAL A 124 -8.30 7.83 -11.84
C VAL A 124 -9.44 6.89 -12.29
N LEU A 125 -10.59 7.48 -12.65
CA LEU A 125 -11.79 6.72 -13.04
C LEU A 125 -11.68 6.10 -14.44
N ALA A 126 -10.80 6.64 -15.28
CA ALA A 126 -10.58 6.21 -16.67
C ALA A 126 -11.86 6.26 -17.55
N LEU A 127 -12.84 7.07 -17.18
CA LEU A 127 -14.08 7.27 -17.92
C LEU A 127 -13.93 8.35 -19.01
N THR A 128 -14.54 8.10 -20.16
CA THR A 128 -14.64 9.06 -21.26
C THR A 128 -15.65 10.17 -20.93
N LEU A 129 -15.65 11.25 -21.74
CA LEU A 129 -16.61 12.34 -21.56
C LEU A 129 -18.07 11.87 -21.71
N ASP A 130 -18.33 10.99 -22.68
CA ASP A 130 -19.68 10.48 -22.94
C ASP A 130 -20.19 9.65 -21.76
N GLU A 131 -19.32 8.83 -21.18
CA GLU A 131 -19.62 8.02 -19.98
C GLU A 131 -19.87 8.91 -18.78
N MET A 132 -19.03 9.93 -18.55
CA MET A 132 -19.24 10.91 -17.49
C MET A 132 -20.57 11.67 -17.65
N LYS A 133 -20.99 11.99 -18.89
CA LYS A 133 -22.29 12.60 -19.18
C LYS A 133 -23.47 11.67 -18.90
N ILE A 134 -23.32 10.38 -19.16
CA ILE A 134 -24.33 9.37 -18.81
C ILE A 134 -24.49 9.33 -17.28
N ILE A 135 -23.39 9.28 -16.55
CA ILE A 135 -23.40 9.31 -15.08
C ILE A 135 -24.02 10.62 -14.57
N GLN A 136 -23.62 11.75 -15.08
CA GLN A 136 -24.22 13.05 -14.76
C GLN A 136 -25.74 13.03 -14.97
N SER A 137 -26.21 12.52 -16.11
CA SER A 137 -27.64 12.41 -16.42
C SER A 137 -28.37 11.49 -15.44
N HIS A 138 -27.75 10.39 -15.03
CA HIS A 138 -28.29 9.46 -14.04
C HIS A 138 -28.55 10.16 -12.69
N TYR A 139 -27.61 10.94 -12.21
CA TYR A 139 -27.75 11.67 -10.94
C TYR A 139 -28.70 12.88 -11.00
N ARG A 140 -29.21 13.23 -12.20
CA ARG A 140 -30.30 14.22 -12.41
C ARG A 140 -31.69 13.57 -12.42
N ASP A 141 -31.78 12.24 -12.55
CA ASP A 141 -33.08 11.56 -12.62
C ASP A 141 -33.80 11.63 -11.27
N VAL A 142 -35.05 12.12 -11.29
CA VAL A 142 -35.87 12.29 -10.08
C VAL A 142 -36.11 10.97 -9.34
N LYS A 143 -36.21 9.85 -10.07
CA LYS A 143 -36.41 8.53 -9.45
C LYS A 143 -35.15 8.07 -8.72
N VAL A 144 -33.99 8.34 -9.30
CA VAL A 144 -32.70 8.06 -8.68
C VAL A 144 -32.54 8.91 -7.40
N LEU A 145 -32.80 10.20 -7.49
CA LEU A 145 -32.74 11.10 -6.33
C LEU A 145 -33.71 10.70 -5.22
N ALA A 146 -34.93 10.30 -5.57
CA ALA A 146 -35.88 9.80 -4.57
C ALA A 146 -35.40 8.52 -3.90
N GLY A 147 -34.87 7.57 -4.66
CA GLY A 147 -34.29 6.32 -4.13
C GLY A 147 -33.08 6.60 -3.20
N ARG A 148 -32.20 7.49 -3.60
CA ARG A 148 -31.03 7.90 -2.79
C ARG A 148 -31.44 8.51 -1.46
N SER A 149 -32.44 9.39 -1.48
CA SER A 149 -32.98 10.02 -0.27
C SER A 149 -33.51 9.00 0.75
N THR A 150 -34.10 7.90 0.30
CA THR A 150 -34.58 6.84 1.21
C THR A 150 -33.44 6.09 1.90
N LEU A 151 -32.24 6.12 1.32
CA LEU A 151 -31.01 5.53 1.87
C LEU A 151 -30.18 6.53 2.67
N GLY A 152 -30.66 7.77 2.83
CA GLY A 152 -29.93 8.83 3.51
C GLY A 152 -28.76 9.41 2.73
N LEU A 153 -28.72 9.17 1.40
CA LEU A 153 -27.69 9.70 0.51
C LEU A 153 -28.11 11.06 -0.08
N GLY A 154 -27.13 11.94 -0.28
CA GLY A 154 -27.31 13.23 -0.91
C GLY A 154 -27.64 13.14 -2.42
N ALA A 155 -27.92 14.31 -3.03
CA ALA A 155 -28.17 14.38 -4.47
C ALA A 155 -26.90 14.15 -5.31
N LYS A 156 -25.73 14.47 -4.78
CA LYS A 156 -24.44 14.29 -5.42
C LYS A 156 -23.93 12.87 -5.21
N PRO A 157 -23.26 12.26 -6.20
CA PRO A 157 -22.54 11.02 -5.98
C PRO A 157 -21.39 11.23 -5.00
N THR A 158 -21.05 10.17 -4.31
CA THR A 158 -19.80 10.11 -3.55
C THR A 158 -18.66 9.65 -4.43
N ASP A 159 -17.42 9.93 -4.01
CA ASP A 159 -16.20 9.42 -4.65
C ASP A 159 -16.21 7.88 -4.75
N VAL A 160 -16.69 7.19 -3.71
CA VAL A 160 -16.82 5.73 -3.68
C VAL A 160 -17.83 5.24 -4.72
N GLU A 161 -18.98 5.92 -4.89
CA GLU A 161 -19.98 5.55 -5.90
C GLU A 161 -19.41 5.71 -7.31
N LEU A 162 -18.67 6.79 -7.58
CA LEU A 162 -18.02 7.00 -8.88
C LEU A 162 -16.96 5.93 -9.16
N GLU A 163 -16.15 5.57 -8.16
CA GLU A 163 -15.17 4.49 -8.27
C GLU A 163 -15.85 3.15 -8.59
N CYS A 164 -16.92 2.78 -7.87
CA CYS A 164 -17.68 1.57 -8.15
C CYS A 164 -18.26 1.55 -9.57
N LEU A 165 -18.81 2.67 -10.04
CA LEU A 165 -19.33 2.80 -11.40
C LEU A 165 -18.20 2.64 -12.44
N ALA A 166 -17.06 3.28 -12.22
CA ALA A 166 -15.92 3.20 -13.12
C ALA A 166 -15.37 1.77 -13.22
N GLN A 167 -15.22 1.07 -12.09
CA GLN A 167 -14.75 -0.32 -12.06
C GLN A 167 -15.71 -1.27 -12.79
N THR A 168 -17.03 -1.09 -12.65
CA THR A 168 -18.01 -1.93 -13.34
C THR A 168 -18.23 -1.57 -14.80
N TRP A 169 -17.85 -0.35 -15.23
CA TRP A 169 -18.01 0.09 -16.62
C TRP A 169 -17.01 -0.55 -17.57
N SER A 170 -15.83 -0.89 -17.06
CA SER A 170 -14.72 -1.43 -17.85
C SER A 170 -14.76 -2.97 -18.03
N GLU A 171 -15.75 -3.66 -17.44
CA GLU A 171 -15.99 -5.09 -17.64
C GLU A 171 -17.06 -5.32 -18.73
#